data_5e6c44ce8cc98d7d501ae91608220c2c
#
_entry.id   5e6c44ce8cc98d7d501ae91608220c2c
#
_cell.length_a   1.000
_cell.length_b   1.000
_cell.length_c   1.000
_cell.angle_alpha   90.00
_cell.angle_beta   90.00
_cell.angle_gamma   90.00
#
_symmetry.space_group_name_H-M   'P 1'
#
loop_
_entity.id
_entity.type
_entity.pdbx_description
1 polymer ?
#
loop_
_entity_poly.entity_id
_entity_poly.type
_entity_poly.pdbx_seq_one_letter_code
_entity_poly.pdbx_strand_id
1 'polypeptide(L)' 'VGSLRGIKGHEAVRAFVRAGGVMRQGKGDHVNIKMPSGAIITLPWSKELKIGLLTAAIKKVGLTEEEFLALL' A
#
# COMPACT_ATOMS: atom_id res chain seq x y z
N VAL A 1 18.15 7.02 -1.71
CA VAL A 1 16.91 7.59 -1.21
C VAL A 1 15.76 7.22 -2.14
N GLY A 2 14.75 6.61 -1.59
CA GLY A 2 13.60 6.19 -2.38
C GLY A 2 12.62 7.33 -2.65
N SER A 3 11.69 7.08 -3.57
CA SER A 3 10.64 8.00 -3.92
C SER A 3 9.32 7.24 -4.03
N LEU A 4 8.21 7.92 -3.75
CA LEU A 4 6.88 7.35 -3.93
C LEU A 4 6.40 7.38 -5.38
N ARG A 5 7.22 7.90 -6.29
CA ARG A 5 6.89 7.95 -7.72
C ARG A 5 7.14 6.61 -8.39
N GLY A 6 6.28 6.27 -9.33
CA GLY A 6 6.45 5.09 -10.16
C GLY A 6 6.19 3.76 -9.45
N ILE A 7 5.57 3.79 -8.28
CA ILE A 7 5.27 2.58 -7.54
C ILE A 7 3.97 1.99 -8.06
N LYS A 8 4.02 0.74 -8.48
CA LYS A 8 2.83 0.03 -8.94
C LYS A 8 2.06 -0.56 -7.76
N GLY A 9 0.76 -0.77 -7.97
CA GLY A 9 -0.12 -1.28 -6.92
C GLY A 9 0.39 -2.56 -6.29
N HIS A 10 0.80 -3.55 -7.09
CA HIS A 10 1.29 -4.81 -6.55
C HIS A 10 2.56 -4.66 -5.70
N GLU A 11 3.41 -3.67 -6.03
CA GLU A 11 4.60 -3.39 -5.22
C GLU A 11 4.22 -2.82 -3.86
N ALA A 12 3.26 -1.87 -3.85
CA ALA A 12 2.76 -1.28 -2.61
C ALA A 12 2.03 -2.32 -1.75
N VAL A 13 1.21 -3.17 -2.38
CA VAL A 13 0.50 -4.24 -1.68
C VAL A 13 1.50 -5.14 -0.95
N ARG A 14 2.57 -5.55 -1.64
CA ARG A 14 3.59 -6.39 -1.01
C ARG A 14 4.26 -5.70 0.17
N ALA A 15 4.52 -4.40 0.06
CA ALA A 15 5.10 -3.64 1.16
C ALA A 15 4.17 -3.62 2.38
N PHE A 16 2.87 -3.40 2.17
CA PHE A 16 1.91 -3.41 3.26
C PHE A 16 1.74 -4.79 3.87
N VAL A 17 1.82 -5.85 3.07
CA VAL A 17 1.80 -7.23 3.59
C VAL A 17 3.03 -7.49 4.46
N ARG A 18 4.20 -7.01 4.04
CA ARG A 18 5.41 -7.11 4.86
C ARG A 18 5.30 -6.36 6.18
N ALA A 19 4.48 -5.32 6.22
CA ALA A 19 4.20 -4.58 7.44
C ALA A 19 3.15 -5.26 8.34
N GLY A 20 2.72 -6.47 7.98
CA GLY A 20 1.76 -7.25 8.76
C GLY A 20 0.35 -7.26 8.20
N GLY A 21 0.11 -6.66 7.04
CA GLY A 21 -1.21 -6.62 6.40
C GLY A 21 -1.61 -7.96 5.81
N VAL A 22 -2.93 -8.19 5.75
CA VAL A 22 -3.51 -9.35 5.09
C VAL A 22 -4.23 -8.88 3.84
N MET A 23 -3.81 -9.43 2.70
CA MET A 23 -4.36 -9.08 1.41
C MET A 23 -5.62 -9.89 1.11
N ARG A 24 -6.64 -9.22 0.56
CA ARG A 24 -7.83 -9.87 0.03
C ARG A 24 -8.19 -9.30 -1.32
N GLN A 25 -8.67 -10.16 -2.22
CA GLN A 25 -9.14 -9.72 -3.52
C GLN A 25 -10.39 -8.86 -3.36
N GLY A 26 -10.36 -7.67 -3.98
CA GLY A 26 -11.53 -6.81 -4.09
C GLY A 26 -12.19 -6.97 -5.45
N LYS A 27 -12.97 -5.97 -5.86
CA LYS A 27 -13.62 -5.97 -7.17
C LYS A 27 -12.63 -5.61 -8.27
N GLY A 28 -12.67 -6.35 -9.38
CA GLY A 28 -11.86 -6.07 -10.55
C GLY A 28 -10.37 -6.08 -10.21
N ASP A 29 -9.70 -4.98 -10.52
CA ASP A 29 -8.26 -4.83 -10.30
C ASP A 29 -7.91 -4.36 -8.88
N HIS A 30 -8.91 -4.19 -8.01
CA HIS A 30 -8.67 -3.67 -6.65
C HIS A 30 -8.33 -4.78 -5.67
N VAL A 31 -7.45 -4.45 -4.75
CA VAL A 31 -7.03 -5.35 -3.67
C VAL A 31 -7.23 -4.62 -2.34
N ASN A 32 -7.80 -5.31 -1.37
CA ASN A 32 -7.98 -4.79 -0.02
C ASN A 32 -6.88 -5.34 0.87
N ILE A 33 -6.36 -4.50 1.76
CA ILE A 33 -5.36 -4.93 2.73
C ILE A 33 -5.84 -4.51 4.11
N LYS A 34 -5.97 -5.49 5.00
CA LYS A 34 -6.33 -5.22 6.40
C LYS A 34 -5.07 -5.26 7.24
N MET A 35 -4.77 -4.16 7.88
CA MET A 35 -3.59 -4.03 8.73
C MET A 35 -3.87 -4.54 10.14
N PRO A 36 -2.84 -4.88 10.94
CA PRO A 36 -3.02 -5.34 12.31
C PRO A 36 -3.80 -4.36 13.19
N SER A 37 -3.71 -3.06 12.90
CA SER A 37 -4.47 -2.03 13.64
C SER A 37 -5.96 -2.04 13.33
N GLY A 38 -6.41 -2.81 12.33
CA GLY A 38 -7.78 -2.82 11.86
C GLY A 38 -8.02 -1.88 10.68
N ALA A 39 -7.07 -1.05 10.32
CA ALA A 39 -7.19 -0.17 9.16
C ALA A 39 -7.27 -0.99 7.87
N ILE A 40 -8.17 -0.60 6.98
CA ILE A 40 -8.33 -1.26 5.68
C ILE A 40 -8.05 -0.25 4.58
N ILE A 41 -7.20 -0.63 3.65
CA ILE A 41 -6.90 0.20 2.48
C ILE A 41 -7.20 -0.60 1.21
N THR A 42 -7.57 0.12 0.16
CA THR A 42 -7.87 -0.47 -1.15
C THR A 42 -6.98 0.16 -2.19
N LEU A 43 -6.28 -0.67 -2.94
CA LEU A 43 -5.34 -0.21 -3.96
C LEU A 43 -5.58 -0.94 -5.28
N PRO A 44 -5.40 -0.28 -6.44
CA PRO A 44 -5.39 -0.96 -7.73
C PRO A 44 -4.12 -1.82 -7.82
N TRP A 45 -4.25 -3.03 -8.31
CA TRP A 45 -3.14 -3.98 -8.37
C TRP A 45 -2.17 -3.71 -9.52
N SER A 46 -2.71 -3.51 -10.73
CA SER A 46 -1.90 -3.45 -11.95
C SER A 46 -1.51 -2.04 -12.38
N LYS A 47 -2.00 -1.02 -11.69
CA LYS A 47 -1.76 0.37 -12.08
C LYS A 47 -0.67 1.00 -11.25
N GLU A 48 0.03 1.98 -11.84
CA GLU A 48 0.92 2.83 -11.07
C GLU A 48 0.09 3.71 -10.14
N LEU A 49 0.51 3.81 -8.88
CA LEU A 49 -0.21 4.56 -7.87
C LEU A 49 0.11 6.05 -7.95
N LYS A 50 -0.91 6.87 -7.82
CA LYS A 50 -0.72 8.31 -7.67
C LYS A 50 -0.12 8.58 -6.29
N ILE A 51 0.80 9.53 -6.23
CA ILE A 51 1.51 9.88 -4.98
C ILE A 51 0.53 10.22 -3.87
N GLY A 52 -0.52 11.00 -4.17
CA GLY A 52 -1.52 11.38 -3.16
C GLY A 52 -2.25 10.18 -2.59
N LEU A 53 -2.64 9.23 -3.44
CA LEU A 53 -3.30 8.02 -2.99
C LEU A 53 -2.39 7.20 -2.08
N LEU A 54 -1.14 7.02 -2.50
CA LEU A 54 -0.17 6.23 -1.75
C LEU A 54 0.18 6.90 -0.41
N THR A 55 0.37 8.20 -0.40
CA THR A 55 0.61 8.96 0.82
C THR A 55 -0.54 8.82 1.81
N ALA A 56 -1.78 8.91 1.33
CA ALA A 56 -2.94 8.74 2.18
C ALA A 56 -3.02 7.33 2.77
N ALA A 57 -2.70 6.31 1.97
CA ALA A 57 -2.69 4.93 2.44
C ALA A 57 -1.62 4.71 3.51
N ILE A 58 -0.42 5.23 3.29
CA ILE A 58 0.67 5.13 4.26
C ILE A 58 0.29 5.75 5.60
N LYS A 59 -0.31 6.93 5.56
CA LYS A 59 -0.77 7.61 6.79
C LYS A 59 -1.87 6.83 7.49
N LYS A 60 -2.81 6.30 6.73
CA LYS A 60 -3.94 5.57 7.29
C LYS A 60 -3.51 4.34 8.08
N VAL A 61 -2.44 3.69 7.63
CA VAL A 61 -1.93 2.49 8.32
C VAL A 61 -0.89 2.81 9.40
N GLY A 62 -0.57 4.07 9.60
CA GLY A 62 0.34 4.49 10.66
C GLY A 62 1.82 4.32 10.36
N LEU A 63 2.19 4.17 9.10
CA LEU A 63 3.59 4.11 8.70
C LEU A 63 4.14 5.49 8.35
N THR A 64 5.45 5.63 8.45
CA THR A 64 6.13 6.77 7.85
C THR A 64 6.49 6.43 6.40
N GLU A 65 6.76 7.45 5.60
CA GLU A 65 7.21 7.25 4.22
C GLU A 65 8.49 6.42 4.18
N GLU A 66 9.43 6.69 5.08
CA GLU A 66 10.68 5.94 5.16
C GLU A 66 10.46 4.48 5.47
N GLU A 67 9.57 4.19 6.42
CA GLU A 67 9.23 2.82 6.77
C GLU A 67 8.63 2.08 5.58
N PHE A 68 7.73 2.73 4.85
CA PHE A 68 7.14 2.13 3.67
C PHE A 68 8.18 1.83 2.60
N LEU A 69 9.05 2.80 2.30
CA LEU A 69 10.09 2.62 1.28
C LEU A 69 11.05 1.48 1.62
N ALA A 70 11.33 1.28 2.91
CA ALA A 70 12.18 0.18 3.35
C ALA A 70 11.53 -1.19 3.14
N LEU A 71 10.21 -1.23 2.98
CA LEU A 71 9.46 -2.48 2.79
C LEU A 71 9.28 -2.84 1.30
N LEU A 72 9.65 -1.98 0.40
CA LEU A 72 9.55 -2.23 -1.03
C LEU A 72 10.52 -3.28 -1.53
#